data_527e53cebafa8cda377e6aac8a9c342f
#
_entry.id   527e53cebafa8cda377e6aac8a9c342f
#
_cell.length_a   1.000
_cell.length_b   1.000
_cell.length_c   1.000
_cell.angle_alpha   90.00
_cell.angle_beta   90.00
_cell.angle_gamma   90.00
#
_symmetry.space_group_name_H-M   'P 1'
#
loop_
_entity.id
_entity.type
_entity.pdbx_description
1 polymer ?
#
loop_
_entity_poly.entity_id
_entity_poly.type
_entity_poly.pdbx_seq_one_letter_code
_entity_poly.pdbx_strand_id
1 'polypeptide(L)'
;SGENAEEAQDVTLSFRFAKPTKLQIQRLQDKAAKNAGQASRNLVLDCVHPDDKQALTDAMEEYPGIATSFATAIIKGVGISAELGN
;
A
#
# COMPACT_ATOMS: atom_id res chain seq x y z
N SER A 1 4.17 33.04 -8.20
CA SER A 1 3.76 32.91 -9.56
C SER A 1 3.41 31.46 -9.87
N GLY A 2 2.92 31.24 -11.06
CA GLY A 2 2.50 29.93 -11.49
C GLY A 2 3.60 28.92 -11.60
N GLU A 3 4.84 29.34 -11.55
CA GLU A 3 5.92 28.40 -11.72
C GLU A 3 5.94 27.32 -10.66
N ASN A 4 5.39 27.56 -9.48
CA ASN A 4 5.33 26.51 -8.48
C ASN A 4 4.46 25.37 -8.93
N ALA A 5 3.32 25.67 -9.56
CA ALA A 5 2.47 24.63 -10.11
C ALA A 5 3.17 23.94 -11.28
N GLU A 6 3.93 24.70 -12.05
CA GLU A 6 4.66 24.16 -13.18
C GLU A 6 5.81 23.28 -12.74
N GLU A 7 6.29 23.49 -11.52
CA GLU A 7 7.38 22.71 -10.98
C GLU A 7 6.94 21.45 -10.29
N ALA A 8 5.63 21.22 -10.24
CA ALA A 8 5.14 19.97 -9.70
C ALA A 8 5.72 18.80 -10.52
N GLN A 9 6.18 17.81 -9.84
CA GLN A 9 6.84 16.67 -10.46
C GLN A 9 6.08 15.40 -10.20
N ASP A 10 6.06 14.53 -11.19
CA ASP A 10 5.56 13.20 -11.00
C ASP A 10 6.59 12.41 -10.18
N VAL A 11 6.13 11.74 -9.16
CA VAL A 11 6.98 10.90 -8.33
C VAL A 11 6.54 9.45 -8.53
N THR A 12 7.50 8.61 -8.93
CA THR A 12 7.24 7.19 -9.11
C THR A 12 7.95 6.42 -8.02
N LEU A 13 7.18 5.62 -7.28
CA LEU A 13 7.70 4.79 -6.21
C LEU A 13 7.37 3.33 -6.54
N SER A 14 8.38 2.48 -6.47
CA SER A 14 8.23 1.07 -6.78
C SER A 14 8.81 0.22 -5.66
N PHE A 15 8.01 -0.72 -5.18
CA PHE A 15 8.41 -1.65 -4.14
C PHE A 15 7.90 -3.04 -4.49
N ARG A 16 8.59 -4.05 -4.01
CA ARG A 16 8.23 -5.44 -4.25
C ARG A 16 7.39 -5.95 -3.10
N PHE A 17 6.28 -6.59 -3.41
CA PHE A 17 5.37 -7.13 -2.40
C PHE A 17 5.10 -8.59 -2.67
N ALA A 18 5.02 -9.37 -1.60
CA ALA A 18 4.50 -10.73 -1.68
C ALA A 18 2.98 -10.69 -1.65
N LYS A 19 2.37 -11.70 -2.25
CA LYS A 19 0.91 -11.85 -2.17
C LYS A 19 0.53 -12.08 -0.70
N PRO A 20 -0.46 -11.35 -0.17
CA PRO A 20 -0.85 -11.53 1.22
C PRO A 20 -1.50 -12.90 1.45
N THR A 21 -1.30 -13.40 2.66
CA THR A 21 -1.94 -14.63 3.10
C THR A 21 -3.38 -14.34 3.53
N LYS A 22 -4.18 -15.39 3.64
CA LYS A 22 -5.55 -15.25 4.16
C LYS A 22 -5.56 -14.61 5.54
N LEU A 23 -4.61 -14.99 6.39
CA LEU A 23 -4.51 -14.44 7.74
C LEU A 23 -4.21 -12.94 7.70
N GLN A 24 -3.32 -12.52 6.80
CA GLN A 24 -2.99 -11.11 6.66
C GLN A 24 -4.19 -10.31 6.19
N ILE A 25 -4.96 -10.85 5.25
CA ILE A 25 -6.20 -10.21 4.80
C ILE A 25 -7.21 -10.13 5.94
N GLN A 26 -7.36 -11.19 6.72
CA GLN A 26 -8.28 -11.19 7.86
C GLN A 26 -7.89 -10.12 8.88
N ARG A 27 -6.60 -10.02 9.18
CA ARG A 27 -6.10 -8.99 10.10
C ARG A 27 -6.34 -7.59 9.56
N LEU A 28 -6.18 -7.41 8.26
CA LEU A 28 -6.49 -6.12 7.63
C LEU A 28 -7.95 -5.76 7.86
N GLN A 29 -8.86 -6.69 7.59
CA GLN A 29 -10.30 -6.43 7.72
C GLN A 29 -10.67 -6.12 9.17
N ASP A 30 -10.12 -6.89 10.12
CA ASP A 30 -10.39 -6.68 11.53
C ASP A 30 -9.88 -5.31 12.00
N LYS A 31 -8.68 -4.95 11.59
CA LYS A 31 -8.10 -3.68 11.99
C LYS A 31 -8.77 -2.51 11.28
N ALA A 32 -9.17 -2.69 10.02
CA ALA A 32 -9.77 -1.62 9.24
C ALA A 32 -11.07 -1.12 9.86
N ALA A 33 -11.80 -1.99 10.54
CA ALA A 33 -13.02 -1.60 11.23
C ALA A 33 -12.74 -0.56 12.33
N LYS A 34 -11.53 -0.54 12.86
CA LYS A 34 -11.14 0.36 13.93
C LYS A 34 -10.28 1.51 13.44
N ASN A 35 -9.36 1.23 12.53
CA ASN A 35 -8.42 2.22 12.03
C ASN A 35 -7.92 1.80 10.64
N ALA A 36 -8.59 2.30 9.61
CA ALA A 36 -8.30 1.92 8.24
C ALA A 36 -6.89 2.29 7.81
N GLY A 37 -6.40 3.45 8.23
CA GLY A 37 -5.05 3.87 7.88
C GLY A 37 -3.99 2.95 8.47
N GLN A 38 -4.14 2.58 9.73
CA GLN A 38 -3.20 1.68 10.37
C GLN A 38 -3.28 0.28 9.75
N ALA A 39 -4.48 -0.15 9.39
CA ALA A 39 -4.66 -1.46 8.73
C ALA A 39 -3.89 -1.51 7.42
N SER A 40 -3.97 -0.46 6.62
CA SER A 40 -3.22 -0.37 5.36
C SER A 40 -1.70 -0.41 5.61
N ARG A 41 -1.22 0.37 6.58
CA ARG A 41 0.20 0.38 6.91
C ARG A 41 0.68 -1.01 7.34
N ASN A 42 -0.09 -1.67 8.17
CA ASN A 42 0.27 -3.00 8.65
C ASN A 42 0.37 -3.98 7.49
N LEU A 43 -0.60 -3.95 6.57
CA LEU A 43 -0.59 -4.88 5.44
C LEU A 43 0.63 -4.66 4.54
N VAL A 44 0.90 -3.41 4.17
CA VAL A 44 2.03 -3.16 3.26
C VAL A 44 3.35 -3.52 3.91
N LEU A 45 3.51 -3.27 5.20
CA LEU A 45 4.73 -3.64 5.91
C LEU A 45 4.88 -5.15 6.07
N ASP A 46 3.77 -5.87 6.19
CA ASP A 46 3.80 -7.33 6.27
C ASP A 46 4.16 -7.96 4.93
N CYS A 47 3.78 -7.33 3.83
CA CYS A 47 3.92 -7.91 2.49
C CYS A 47 5.15 -7.44 1.73
N VAL A 48 5.77 -6.32 2.13
CA VAL A 48 6.89 -5.77 1.39
C VAL A 48 8.10 -6.69 1.48
N HIS A 49 8.86 -6.77 0.38
CA HIS A 49 10.13 -7.49 0.37
C HIS A 49 11.06 -6.90 1.44
N PRO A 50 11.75 -7.75 2.21
CA PRO A 50 12.61 -7.25 3.31
C PRO A 50 13.60 -6.17 2.89
N ASP A 51 14.16 -6.29 1.69
CA ASP A 51 15.14 -5.32 1.21
C ASP A 51 14.53 -3.94 0.94
N ASP A 52 13.21 -3.90 0.72
CA ASP A 52 12.52 -2.65 0.41
C ASP A 52 11.85 -2.03 1.64
N LYS A 53 11.89 -2.71 2.78
CA LYS A 53 11.08 -2.30 3.94
C LYS A 53 11.45 -0.92 4.47
N GLN A 54 12.74 -0.62 4.57
CA GLN A 54 13.16 0.68 5.08
C GLN A 54 12.77 1.79 4.11
N ALA A 55 12.98 1.56 2.82
CA ALA A 55 12.60 2.56 1.81
C ALA A 55 11.09 2.80 1.80
N LEU A 56 10.29 1.75 1.98
CA LEU A 56 8.84 1.90 2.08
C LEU A 56 8.45 2.68 3.32
N THR A 57 9.07 2.38 4.46
CA THR A 57 8.79 3.09 5.70
C THR A 57 9.07 4.58 5.54
N ASP A 58 10.21 4.92 4.95
CA ASP A 58 10.57 6.31 4.70
C ASP A 58 9.58 6.98 3.74
N ALA A 59 9.18 6.26 2.70
CA ALA A 59 8.23 6.80 1.73
C ALA A 59 6.86 7.04 2.35
N MET A 60 6.42 6.18 3.27
CA MET A 60 5.15 6.38 3.95
C MET A 60 5.15 7.61 4.86
N GLU A 61 6.32 7.99 5.38
CA GLU A 61 6.44 9.22 6.14
C GLU A 61 6.40 10.44 5.23
N GLU A 62 7.04 10.34 4.07
CA GLU A 62 7.11 11.45 3.11
C GLU A 62 5.78 11.67 2.40
N TYR A 63 5.08 10.59 2.07
CA TYR A 63 3.85 10.62 1.27
C TYR A 63 2.74 9.88 2.02
N PRO A 64 1.96 10.59 2.85
CA PRO A 64 1.03 9.93 3.77
C PRO A 64 -0.03 9.05 3.11
N GLY A 65 -0.36 9.30 1.85
CA GLY A 65 -1.40 8.52 1.19
C GLY A 65 -0.95 7.20 0.58
N ILE A 66 0.36 6.92 0.54
CA ILE A 66 0.82 5.78 -0.25
C ILE A 66 0.50 4.43 0.40
N ALA A 67 0.41 4.38 1.72
CA ALA A 67 0.07 3.12 2.38
C ALA A 67 -1.28 2.59 1.89
N THR A 68 -2.27 3.47 1.82
CA THR A 68 -3.60 3.10 1.32
C THR A 68 -3.54 2.69 -0.14
N SER A 69 -2.80 3.43 -0.96
CA SER A 69 -2.66 3.13 -2.39
C SER A 69 -2.02 1.77 -2.60
N PHE A 70 -0.92 1.48 -1.90
CA PHE A 70 -0.27 0.18 -2.03
C PHE A 70 -1.11 -0.95 -1.46
N ALA A 71 -1.77 -0.73 -0.33
CA ALA A 71 -2.67 -1.75 0.23
C ALA A 71 -3.78 -2.10 -0.76
N THR A 72 -4.37 -1.08 -1.37
CA THR A 72 -5.41 -1.29 -2.39
C THR A 72 -4.87 -2.09 -3.57
N ALA A 73 -3.67 -1.76 -4.04
CA ALA A 73 -3.07 -2.46 -5.16
C ALA A 73 -2.79 -3.94 -4.82
N ILE A 74 -2.27 -4.19 -3.61
CA ILE A 74 -1.98 -5.54 -3.16
C ILE A 74 -3.29 -6.36 -3.08
N ILE A 75 -4.33 -5.77 -2.51
CA ILE A 75 -5.62 -6.44 -2.37
C ILE A 75 -6.26 -6.67 -3.73
N LYS A 76 -6.17 -5.69 -4.63
CA LYS A 76 -6.70 -5.86 -5.98
C LYS A 76 -6.00 -6.98 -6.74
N GLY A 77 -4.70 -7.14 -6.51
CA GLY A 77 -3.97 -8.25 -7.10
C GLY A 77 -4.54 -9.59 -6.71
N VAL A 78 -5.01 -9.71 -5.46
CA VAL A 78 -5.70 -10.91 -5.00
C VAL A 78 -7.15 -10.94 -5.49
N GLY A 79 -7.83 -9.78 -5.39
CA GLY A 79 -9.24 -9.68 -5.71
C GLY A 79 -9.55 -9.78 -7.19
N ILE A 80 -8.64 -9.35 -8.06
CA ILE A 80 -8.84 -9.46 -9.50
C ILE A 80 -9.06 -10.92 -9.89
N SER A 81 -8.29 -11.83 -9.31
CA SER A 81 -8.47 -13.26 -9.59
C SER A 81 -9.87 -13.72 -9.19
N ALA A 82 -10.37 -13.24 -8.05
CA ALA A 82 -11.71 -13.59 -7.59
C ALA A 82 -12.78 -13.01 -8.50
N GLU A 83 -12.60 -11.76 -8.94
CA GLU A 83 -13.56 -11.13 -9.84
C GLU A 83 -13.60 -11.83 -11.19
N LEU A 84 -12.44 -12.21 -11.71
CA LEU A 84 -12.39 -12.92 -12.99
C LEU A 84 -12.99 -14.30 -12.87
N GLY A 85 -13.04 -14.87 -11.68
CA GLY A 85 -13.66 -16.15 -11.44
C GLY A 85 -15.17 -16.10 -11.38
N ASN A 86 -15.71 -14.91 -11.28
CA ASN A 86 -17.16 -14.72 -11.28
C ASN A 86 -17.69 -14.81 -12.70
#